data_c7fb9fec7a9b785255a4bd20d4ce212f
#
_entry.id   c7fb9fec7a9b785255a4bd20d4ce212f
#
_cell.length_a   1.000
_cell.length_b   1.000
_cell.length_c   1.000
_cell.angle_alpha   90.00
_cell.angle_beta   90.00
_cell.angle_gamma   90.00
#
_symmetry.space_group_name_H-M   'P 1'
#
loop_
_entity.id
_entity.type
_entity.pdbx_description
1 polymer ?
#
loop_
_entity_poly.entity_id
_entity_poly.type
_entity_poly.pdbx_seq_one_letter_code
_entity_poly.pdbx_strand_id
1 'polypeptide(L)'
;GDVARFLQAAEAGEARAYARKVVPALQEVVLRLYRLPATVALAARGAITGGGAGLLFAADCAVLAPDAFVQPYYGRMGFAPDGGWTALLPDRIGRSRAGAWVATDRRFAAEDLVRLGLADAVAAEPETAMAQMLARTSPETRITTKALLRGDHVLAALEAALAAETAAFLERIEAPDVS
;
A
#
# COMPACT_ATOMS: atom_id res chain seq x y z
N GLY A 1 -0.07 8.94 4.73
CA GLY A 1 0.62 10.15 5.12
C GLY A 1 -0.36 11.22 5.60
N ASP A 2 0.14 12.19 6.29
CA ASP A 2 -0.66 13.35 6.71
C ASP A 2 -0.83 14.32 5.53
N VAL A 3 -1.96 14.22 4.83
CA VAL A 3 -2.29 15.04 3.65
C VAL A 3 -2.34 16.53 4.01
N ALA A 4 -2.85 16.88 5.21
CA ALA A 4 -2.90 18.28 5.65
C ALA A 4 -1.50 18.87 5.80
N ARG A 5 -0.57 18.09 6.33
CA ARG A 5 0.82 18.51 6.47
C ARG A 5 1.54 18.57 5.12
N PHE A 6 1.15 17.73 4.17
CA PHE A 6 1.68 17.79 2.80
C PHE A 6 1.22 19.07 2.09
N LEU A 7 -0.05 19.44 2.24
CA LEU A 7 -0.61 20.68 1.71
C LEU A 7 0.07 21.93 2.34
N GLN A 8 0.24 21.94 3.66
CA GLN A 8 0.97 23.02 4.35
C GLN A 8 2.40 23.18 3.82
N ALA A 9 3.10 22.06 3.61
CA ALA A 9 4.44 22.10 3.03
C ALA A 9 4.43 22.63 1.58
N ALA A 10 3.40 22.30 0.81
CA ALA A 10 3.23 22.80 -0.56
C ALA A 10 2.98 24.33 -0.57
N GLU A 11 2.10 24.82 0.29
CA GLU A 11 1.82 26.25 0.46
C GLU A 11 3.07 27.03 0.92
N ALA A 12 3.94 26.41 1.71
CA ALA A 12 5.20 26.99 2.16
C ALA A 12 6.34 26.88 1.11
N GLY A 13 6.11 26.24 -0.05
CA GLY A 13 7.17 25.97 -1.02
C GLY A 13 8.15 24.86 -0.60
N GLU A 14 7.80 24.06 0.41
CA GLU A 14 8.64 23.02 1.01
C GLU A 14 8.19 21.60 0.64
N ALA A 15 7.25 21.43 -0.30
CA ALA A 15 6.65 20.15 -0.67
C ALA A 15 7.72 19.09 -0.99
N ARG A 16 8.75 19.45 -1.75
CA ARG A 16 9.87 18.57 -2.10
C ARG A 16 10.67 18.12 -0.89
N ALA A 17 11.03 19.05 0.00
CA ALA A 17 11.78 18.72 1.21
C ALA A 17 11.01 17.78 2.12
N TYR A 18 9.69 17.99 2.23
CA TYR A 18 8.80 17.12 2.97
C TYR A 18 8.66 15.75 2.30
N ALA A 19 8.44 15.69 0.97
CA ALA A 19 8.36 14.45 0.22
C ALA A 19 9.63 13.60 0.34
N ARG A 20 10.81 14.20 0.21
CA ARG A 20 12.11 13.52 0.40
C ARG A 20 12.27 12.87 1.77
N LYS A 21 11.56 13.36 2.78
CA LYS A 21 11.57 12.78 4.13
C LYS A 21 10.54 11.67 4.29
N VAL A 22 9.31 11.87 3.76
CA VAL A 22 8.16 11.01 4.05
C VAL A 22 8.07 9.82 3.12
N VAL A 23 8.34 10.01 1.82
CA VAL A 23 8.18 8.93 0.83
C VAL A 23 9.19 7.80 1.03
N PRO A 24 10.50 8.07 1.21
CA PRO A 24 11.46 7.01 1.53
C PRO A 24 11.17 6.32 2.88
N ALA A 25 10.67 7.06 3.88
CA ALA A 25 10.29 6.48 5.17
C ALA A 25 9.11 5.50 5.03
N LEU A 26 8.12 5.83 4.20
CA LEU A 26 7.01 4.92 3.89
C LEU A 26 7.51 3.69 3.13
N GLN A 27 8.36 3.87 2.13
CA GLN A 27 9.00 2.77 1.39
C GLN A 27 9.70 1.80 2.34
N GLU A 28 10.48 2.32 3.29
CA GLU A 28 11.19 1.50 4.27
C GLU A 28 10.21 0.72 5.17
N VAL A 29 9.11 1.34 5.62
CA VAL A 29 8.07 0.64 6.41
C VAL A 29 7.44 -0.49 5.61
N VAL A 30 7.04 -0.24 4.36
CA VAL A 30 6.45 -1.25 3.47
C VAL A 30 7.40 -2.43 3.27
N LEU A 31 8.68 -2.14 2.99
CA LEU A 31 9.70 -3.14 2.78
C LEU A 31 9.98 -3.97 4.05
N ARG A 32 10.04 -3.33 5.22
CA ARG A 32 10.21 -4.02 6.52
C ARG A 32 9.03 -4.92 6.83
N LEU A 33 7.80 -4.49 6.63
CA LEU A 33 6.61 -5.32 6.82
C LEU A 33 6.62 -6.53 5.88
N TYR A 34 7.02 -6.32 4.64
CA TYR A 34 7.09 -7.40 3.66
C TYR A 34 8.15 -8.45 4.02
N ARG A 35 9.31 -8.02 4.56
CA ARG A 35 10.42 -8.89 4.99
C ARG A 35 10.21 -9.54 6.36
N LEU A 36 9.32 -9.01 7.18
CA LEU A 36 9.19 -9.40 8.59
C LEU A 36 9.00 -10.92 8.71
N PRO A 37 9.84 -11.65 9.50
CA PRO A 37 9.67 -13.08 9.74
C PRO A 37 8.53 -13.34 10.75
N ALA A 38 7.38 -12.75 10.48
CA ALA A 38 6.15 -12.88 11.22
C ALA A 38 4.96 -12.67 10.26
N THR A 39 3.78 -13.16 10.64
CA THR A 39 2.55 -12.85 9.90
C THR A 39 2.18 -11.40 10.10
N VAL A 40 2.12 -10.64 9.02
CA VAL A 40 1.61 -9.26 9.00
C VAL A 40 0.13 -9.30 8.67
N ALA A 41 -0.69 -9.05 9.68
CA ALA A 41 -2.14 -9.00 9.57
C ALA A 41 -2.63 -7.55 9.62
N LEU A 42 -3.49 -7.17 8.68
CA LEU A 42 -4.08 -5.83 8.62
C LEU A 42 -5.55 -5.88 9.00
N ALA A 43 -5.93 -5.07 9.97
CA ALA A 43 -7.32 -4.71 10.23
C ALA A 43 -7.49 -3.22 9.94
N ALA A 44 -8.42 -2.83 9.06
CA ALA A 44 -8.54 -1.44 8.66
C ALA A 44 -9.99 -0.97 8.53
N ARG A 45 -10.20 0.33 8.77
CA ARG A 45 -11.46 1.07 8.65
C ARG A 45 -11.26 2.35 7.84
N GLY A 46 -12.33 2.84 7.22
CA GLY A 46 -12.33 4.12 6.53
C GLY A 46 -11.39 4.19 5.33
N ALA A 47 -10.73 5.32 5.15
CA ALA A 47 -9.92 5.61 3.97
C ALA A 47 -8.53 4.97 4.01
N ILE A 48 -8.21 4.18 2.99
CA ILE A 48 -6.89 3.61 2.73
C ILE A 48 -6.43 4.19 1.39
N THR A 49 -5.65 5.28 1.40
CA THR A 49 -5.43 6.08 0.20
C THR A 49 -3.96 6.38 -0.07
N GLY A 50 -3.64 6.67 -1.33
CA GLY A 50 -2.28 7.00 -1.75
C GLY A 50 -1.26 5.96 -1.27
N GLY A 51 -0.08 6.40 -0.86
CA GLY A 51 0.99 5.52 -0.37
C GLY A 51 0.60 4.69 0.86
N GLY A 52 -0.39 5.14 1.67
CA GLY A 52 -0.90 4.36 2.80
C GLY A 52 -1.49 2.99 2.41
N ALA A 53 -1.94 2.83 1.17
CA ALA A 53 -2.40 1.54 0.65
C ALA A 53 -1.28 0.49 0.59
N GLY A 54 -0.03 0.90 0.59
CA GLY A 54 1.12 0.00 0.66
C GLY A 54 1.13 -0.90 1.89
N LEU A 55 0.55 -0.46 3.00
CA LEU A 55 0.38 -1.30 4.19
C LEU A 55 -0.55 -2.49 3.92
N LEU A 56 -1.63 -2.27 3.16
CA LEU A 56 -2.53 -3.33 2.70
C LEU A 56 -1.83 -4.25 1.69
N PHE A 57 -1.08 -3.69 0.75
CA PHE A 57 -0.41 -4.48 -0.29
C PHE A 57 0.72 -5.34 0.29
N ALA A 58 1.39 -4.89 1.34
CA ALA A 58 2.46 -5.63 2.02
C ALA A 58 1.96 -6.66 3.04
N ALA A 59 0.71 -6.56 3.48
CA ALA A 59 0.12 -7.49 4.45
C ALA A 59 0.02 -8.92 3.88
N ASP A 60 0.12 -9.91 4.77
CA ASP A 60 -0.08 -11.32 4.44
C ASP A 60 -1.57 -11.68 4.41
N CYS A 61 -2.36 -11.01 5.24
CA CYS A 61 -3.82 -11.12 5.28
C CYS A 61 -4.45 -9.81 5.75
N ALA A 62 -5.69 -9.55 5.33
CA ALA A 62 -6.39 -8.32 5.65
C ALA A 62 -7.88 -8.56 5.90
N VAL A 63 -8.43 -7.96 6.96
CA VAL A 63 -9.87 -7.85 7.22
C VAL A 63 -10.24 -6.38 7.28
N LEU A 64 -11.28 -5.99 6.56
CA LEU A 64 -11.70 -4.61 6.42
C LEU A 64 -13.05 -4.38 7.10
N ALA A 65 -13.25 -3.19 7.66
CA ALA A 65 -14.57 -2.75 8.09
C ALA A 65 -15.45 -2.40 6.87
N PRO A 66 -16.78 -2.43 6.99
CA PRO A 66 -17.69 -2.15 5.87
C PRO A 66 -17.54 -0.74 5.28
N ASP A 67 -17.05 0.22 6.07
CA ASP A 67 -16.79 1.60 5.64
C ASP A 67 -15.42 1.79 4.97
N ALA A 68 -14.58 0.76 4.95
CA ALA A 68 -13.25 0.83 4.37
C ALA A 68 -13.30 0.94 2.85
N PHE A 69 -12.39 1.74 2.30
CA PHE A 69 -12.22 1.86 0.87
C PHE A 69 -10.77 2.18 0.49
N VAL A 70 -10.40 1.83 -0.73
CA VAL A 70 -9.10 2.21 -1.32
C VAL A 70 -9.31 3.08 -2.56
N GLN A 71 -8.54 4.15 -2.66
CA GLN A 71 -8.48 5.02 -3.83
C GLN A 71 -7.05 5.56 -4.03
N PRO A 72 -6.52 5.58 -5.28
CA PRO A 72 -5.15 6.03 -5.57
C PRO A 72 -4.91 7.52 -5.28
N TYR A 73 -5.74 8.41 -5.78
CA TYR A 73 -5.64 9.88 -5.76
C TYR A 73 -4.46 10.50 -6.51
N TYR A 74 -3.52 9.73 -7.00
CA TYR A 74 -2.31 10.27 -7.67
C TYR A 74 -2.62 11.10 -8.91
N GLY A 75 -3.53 10.62 -9.77
CA GLY A 75 -3.91 11.32 -10.98
C GLY A 75 -4.59 12.67 -10.73
N ARG A 76 -5.30 12.81 -9.60
CA ARG A 76 -5.93 14.07 -9.19
C ARG A 76 -4.94 15.08 -8.64
N MET A 77 -3.89 14.57 -7.97
CA MET A 77 -2.87 15.40 -7.35
C MET A 77 -1.69 15.68 -8.28
N GLY A 78 -1.66 15.07 -9.47
CA GLY A 78 -0.54 15.18 -10.39
C GLY A 78 0.73 14.44 -9.97
N PHE A 79 0.67 13.60 -8.92
CA PHE A 79 1.83 12.85 -8.40
C PHE A 79 2.01 11.51 -9.10
N ALA A 80 3.24 10.99 -9.05
CA ALA A 80 3.48 9.59 -9.38
C ALA A 80 3.06 8.68 -8.21
N PRO A 81 2.63 7.43 -8.47
CA PRO A 81 2.34 6.46 -7.41
C PRO A 81 3.55 6.14 -6.55
N ASP A 82 3.32 5.93 -5.25
CA ASP A 82 4.31 5.44 -4.27
C ASP A 82 3.71 4.35 -3.38
N GLY A 83 4.49 3.81 -2.45
CA GLY A 83 4.01 2.88 -1.43
C GLY A 83 3.61 1.50 -1.95
N GLY A 84 3.98 1.13 -3.17
CA GLY A 84 3.74 -0.23 -3.69
C GLY A 84 2.61 -0.35 -4.72
N TRP A 85 2.04 0.75 -5.18
CA TRP A 85 1.00 0.72 -6.23
C TRP A 85 1.50 0.13 -7.56
N THR A 86 2.77 0.30 -7.87
CA THR A 86 3.40 -0.28 -9.05
C THR A 86 4.37 -1.41 -8.71
N ALA A 87 4.82 -1.47 -7.46
CA ALA A 87 5.77 -2.46 -6.97
C ALA A 87 5.11 -3.73 -6.39
N LEU A 88 3.99 -3.60 -5.65
CA LEU A 88 3.31 -4.71 -4.98
C LEU A 88 1.96 -5.07 -5.61
N LEU A 89 1.15 -4.07 -5.93
CA LEU A 89 -0.21 -4.30 -6.41
C LEU A 89 -0.28 -5.15 -7.69
N PRO A 90 0.62 -5.02 -8.68
CA PRO A 90 0.60 -5.86 -9.88
C PRO A 90 0.72 -7.36 -9.61
N ASP A 91 1.46 -7.76 -8.59
CA ASP A 91 1.59 -9.17 -8.21
C ASP A 91 0.32 -9.73 -7.57
N ARG A 92 -0.51 -8.85 -6.98
CA ARG A 92 -1.76 -9.20 -6.33
C ARG A 92 -2.95 -9.32 -7.31
N ILE A 93 -3.06 -8.39 -8.27
CA ILE A 93 -4.24 -8.29 -9.14
C ILE A 93 -3.92 -8.29 -10.64
N GLY A 94 -2.64 -8.42 -11.00
CA GLY A 94 -2.16 -8.36 -12.38
C GLY A 94 -1.87 -6.94 -12.87
N ARG A 95 -0.82 -6.79 -13.71
CA ARG A 95 -0.31 -5.48 -14.19
C ARG A 95 -1.37 -4.65 -14.90
N SER A 96 -2.17 -5.28 -15.77
CA SER A 96 -3.20 -4.57 -16.55
C SER A 96 -4.26 -3.95 -15.65
N ARG A 97 -4.73 -4.70 -14.63
CA ARG A 97 -5.75 -4.23 -13.69
C ARG A 97 -5.20 -3.15 -12.76
N ALA A 98 -3.96 -3.33 -12.27
CA ALA A 98 -3.29 -2.33 -11.44
C ALA A 98 -3.11 -1.00 -12.19
N GLY A 99 -2.62 -1.05 -13.44
CA GLY A 99 -2.47 0.14 -14.30
C GLY A 99 -3.80 0.84 -14.58
N ALA A 100 -4.84 0.09 -14.94
CA ALA A 100 -6.17 0.63 -15.17
C ALA A 100 -6.76 1.29 -13.90
N TRP A 101 -6.52 0.71 -12.72
CA TRP A 101 -7.01 1.28 -11.46
C TRP A 101 -6.34 2.61 -11.15
N VAL A 102 -5.01 2.70 -11.24
CA VAL A 102 -4.29 3.96 -11.03
C VAL A 102 -4.72 5.03 -12.07
N ALA A 103 -4.83 4.64 -13.34
CA ALA A 103 -5.19 5.56 -14.43
C ALA A 103 -6.63 6.12 -14.31
N THR A 104 -7.57 5.33 -13.79
CA THR A 104 -8.98 5.74 -13.65
C THR A 104 -9.30 6.35 -12.30
N ASP A 105 -8.36 6.28 -11.34
CA ASP A 105 -8.53 6.76 -9.97
C ASP A 105 -9.81 6.25 -9.28
N ARG A 106 -10.23 5.03 -9.65
CA ARG A 106 -11.49 4.46 -9.15
C ARG A 106 -11.40 4.17 -7.65
N ARG A 107 -12.46 4.50 -6.92
CA ARG A 107 -12.67 4.08 -5.54
C ARG A 107 -13.24 2.66 -5.52
N PHE A 108 -12.61 1.76 -4.75
CA PHE A 108 -13.12 0.42 -4.45
C PHE A 108 -13.51 0.32 -2.98
N ALA A 109 -14.72 -0.18 -2.71
CA ALA A 109 -15.21 -0.47 -1.37
C ALA A 109 -14.61 -1.79 -0.83
N ALA A 110 -14.83 -2.06 0.46
CA ALA A 110 -14.29 -3.24 1.13
C ALA A 110 -14.63 -4.56 0.41
N GLU A 111 -15.86 -4.72 -0.06
CA GLU A 111 -16.31 -5.90 -0.78
C GLU A 111 -15.64 -6.06 -2.17
N ASP A 112 -15.35 -4.93 -2.85
CA ASP A 112 -14.57 -4.95 -4.10
C ASP A 112 -13.16 -5.45 -3.82
N LEU A 113 -12.55 -5.03 -2.72
CA LEU A 113 -11.19 -5.43 -2.34
C LEU A 113 -11.11 -6.93 -2.01
N VAL A 114 -12.14 -7.49 -1.39
CA VAL A 114 -12.25 -8.95 -1.21
C VAL A 114 -12.37 -9.65 -2.57
N ARG A 115 -13.21 -9.17 -3.48
CA ARG A 115 -13.34 -9.75 -4.83
C ARG A 115 -12.05 -9.66 -5.66
N LEU A 116 -11.21 -8.67 -5.38
CA LEU A 116 -9.89 -8.51 -6.01
C LEU A 116 -8.79 -9.37 -5.35
N GLY A 117 -9.07 -10.03 -4.22
CA GLY A 117 -8.07 -10.78 -3.46
C GLY A 117 -7.08 -9.89 -2.69
N LEU A 118 -7.45 -8.64 -2.43
CA LEU A 118 -6.65 -7.70 -1.64
C LEU A 118 -7.00 -7.74 -0.15
N ALA A 119 -8.19 -8.25 0.19
CA ALA A 119 -8.61 -8.52 1.55
C ALA A 119 -9.30 -9.90 1.61
N ASP A 120 -9.31 -10.51 2.79
CA ASP A 120 -9.83 -11.86 3.02
C ASP A 120 -11.30 -11.84 3.45
N ALA A 121 -11.73 -10.77 4.17
CA ALA A 121 -13.09 -10.62 4.64
C ALA A 121 -13.46 -9.16 4.92
N VAL A 122 -14.78 -8.92 5.03
CA VAL A 122 -15.35 -7.70 5.59
C VAL A 122 -16.04 -8.05 6.90
N ALA A 123 -15.76 -7.30 7.97
CA ALA A 123 -16.35 -7.50 9.29
C ALA A 123 -16.50 -6.17 10.03
N ALA A 124 -17.59 -6.01 10.81
CA ALA A 124 -17.80 -4.81 11.64
C ALA A 124 -16.68 -4.62 12.67
N GLU A 125 -16.15 -5.73 13.20
CA GLU A 125 -15.01 -5.78 14.13
C GLU A 125 -13.84 -6.51 13.47
N PRO A 126 -13.08 -5.84 12.58
CA PRO A 126 -12.08 -6.48 11.75
C PRO A 126 -10.91 -7.08 12.56
N GLU A 127 -10.53 -6.47 13.69
CA GLU A 127 -9.49 -7.03 14.58
C GLU A 127 -9.90 -8.37 15.19
N THR A 128 -11.15 -8.44 15.67
CA THR A 128 -11.71 -9.67 16.25
C THR A 128 -11.81 -10.77 15.20
N ALA A 129 -12.32 -10.45 14.02
CA ALA A 129 -12.44 -11.39 12.90
C ALA A 129 -11.05 -11.89 12.44
N MET A 130 -10.07 -11.00 12.36
CA MET A 130 -8.68 -11.35 12.05
C MET A 130 -8.08 -12.30 13.08
N ALA A 131 -8.23 -11.99 14.37
CA ALA A 131 -7.73 -12.85 15.45
C ALA A 131 -8.34 -14.27 15.39
N GLN A 132 -9.66 -14.37 15.15
CA GLN A 132 -10.35 -15.64 14.99
C GLN A 132 -9.89 -16.43 13.76
N MET A 133 -9.61 -15.75 12.65
CA MET A 133 -9.09 -16.36 11.43
C MET A 133 -7.69 -16.94 11.66
N LEU A 134 -6.80 -16.19 12.28
CA LEU A 134 -5.43 -16.60 12.54
C LEU A 134 -5.33 -17.72 13.61
N ALA A 135 -6.24 -17.75 14.58
CA ALA A 135 -6.28 -18.78 15.62
C ALA A 135 -6.51 -20.20 15.07
N ARG A 136 -6.98 -20.33 13.83
CA ARG A 136 -7.27 -21.63 13.18
C ARG A 136 -6.07 -22.25 12.48
N THR A 137 -4.92 -21.56 12.43
CA THR A 137 -3.75 -21.98 11.63
C THR A 137 -2.46 -21.87 12.45
N SER A 138 -1.47 -22.75 12.15
CA SER A 138 -0.16 -22.72 12.80
C SER A 138 0.63 -21.45 12.42
N PRO A 139 1.16 -20.71 13.39
CA PRO A 139 2.06 -19.58 13.15
C PRO A 139 3.30 -19.98 12.35
N GLU A 140 3.90 -21.13 12.67
CA GLU A 140 5.11 -21.63 12.01
C GLU A 140 4.87 -21.91 10.54
N THR A 141 3.73 -22.51 10.20
CA THR A 141 3.34 -22.76 8.80
C THR A 141 3.18 -21.46 8.03
N ARG A 142 2.54 -20.44 8.63
CA ARG A 142 2.38 -19.13 7.98
C ARG A 142 3.73 -18.47 7.70
N ILE A 143 4.64 -18.47 8.69
CA ILE A 143 5.98 -17.87 8.56
C ILE A 143 6.78 -18.60 7.50
N THR A 144 6.78 -19.94 7.50
CA THR A 144 7.47 -20.75 6.49
C THR A 144 6.91 -20.50 5.08
N THR A 145 5.58 -20.46 4.93
CA THR A 145 4.93 -20.15 3.66
C THR A 145 5.33 -18.77 3.16
N LYS A 146 5.32 -17.77 4.02
CA LYS A 146 5.77 -16.41 3.68
C LYS A 146 7.21 -16.39 3.19
N ALA A 147 8.12 -17.07 3.89
CA ALA A 147 9.53 -17.16 3.50
C ALA A 147 9.72 -17.82 2.13
N LEU A 148 8.95 -18.87 1.82
CA LEU A 148 8.99 -19.53 0.51
C LEU A 148 8.45 -18.63 -0.62
N LEU A 149 7.39 -17.86 -0.35
CA LEU A 149 6.79 -16.95 -1.34
C LEU A 149 7.60 -15.68 -1.56
N ARG A 150 8.38 -15.25 -0.54
CA ARG A 150 9.10 -13.97 -0.52
C ARG A 150 10.60 -14.18 -0.39
N GLY A 151 11.16 -15.09 -1.20
CA GLY A 151 12.60 -15.37 -1.23
C GLY A 151 13.43 -14.17 -1.70
N ASP A 152 14.77 -14.26 -1.57
CA ASP A 152 15.69 -13.16 -1.79
C ASP A 152 15.55 -12.46 -3.14
N HIS A 153 15.26 -13.20 -4.21
CA HIS A 153 15.06 -12.63 -5.53
C HIS A 153 13.78 -11.77 -5.61
N VAL A 154 12.70 -12.15 -4.92
CA VAL A 154 11.46 -11.36 -4.83
C VAL A 154 11.71 -10.10 -4.03
N LEU A 155 12.44 -10.21 -2.93
CA LEU A 155 12.80 -9.06 -2.08
C LEU A 155 13.67 -8.06 -2.82
N ALA A 156 14.68 -8.50 -3.56
CA ALA A 156 15.55 -7.63 -4.35
C ALA A 156 14.77 -6.91 -5.47
N ALA A 157 13.87 -7.62 -6.15
CA ALA A 157 13.02 -7.02 -7.18
C ALA A 157 12.05 -5.98 -6.59
N LEU A 158 11.43 -6.27 -5.44
CA LEU A 158 10.56 -5.34 -4.73
C LEU A 158 11.31 -4.08 -4.29
N GLU A 159 12.50 -4.23 -3.72
CA GLU A 159 13.33 -3.11 -3.27
C GLU A 159 13.66 -2.16 -4.43
N ALA A 160 14.06 -2.72 -5.58
CA ALA A 160 14.33 -1.94 -6.79
C ALA A 160 13.05 -1.23 -7.31
N ALA A 161 11.92 -1.92 -7.31
CA ALA A 161 10.64 -1.35 -7.78
C ALA A 161 10.15 -0.21 -6.86
N LEU A 162 10.24 -0.37 -5.54
CA LEU A 162 9.88 0.68 -4.57
C LEU A 162 10.82 1.90 -4.68
N ALA A 163 12.11 1.67 -4.93
CA ALA A 163 13.06 2.75 -5.16
C ALA A 163 12.72 3.54 -6.44
N ALA A 164 12.28 2.85 -7.50
CA ALA A 164 11.83 3.49 -8.74
C ALA A 164 10.56 4.33 -8.53
N GLU A 165 9.57 3.84 -7.74
CA GLU A 165 8.40 4.64 -7.33
C GLU A 165 8.82 5.92 -6.60
N THR A 166 9.71 5.81 -5.62
CA THR A 166 10.20 6.95 -4.85
C THR A 166 10.88 7.98 -5.75
N ALA A 167 11.75 7.55 -6.68
CA ALA A 167 12.41 8.42 -7.62
C ALA A 167 11.41 9.16 -8.51
N ALA A 168 10.46 8.43 -9.11
CA ALA A 168 9.41 9.00 -9.96
C ALA A 168 8.52 10.00 -9.21
N PHE A 169 8.16 9.69 -7.95
CA PHE A 169 7.39 10.61 -7.11
C PHE A 169 8.13 11.93 -6.86
N LEU A 170 9.43 11.84 -6.50
CA LEU A 170 10.24 13.03 -6.23
C LEU A 170 10.51 13.86 -7.49
N GLU A 171 10.66 13.22 -8.64
CA GLU A 171 10.76 13.92 -9.92
C GLU A 171 9.46 14.62 -10.28
N ARG A 172 8.32 13.93 -10.11
CA ARG A 172 7.00 14.46 -10.50
C ARG A 172 6.56 15.64 -9.64
N ILE A 173 6.90 15.66 -8.33
CA ILE A 173 6.55 16.78 -7.44
C ILE A 173 7.25 18.09 -7.81
N GLU A 174 8.27 18.04 -8.67
CA GLU A 174 9.00 19.21 -9.18
C GLU A 174 8.47 19.71 -10.50
N ALA A 175 7.55 18.97 -11.13
CA ALA A 175 7.02 19.37 -12.42
C ALA A 175 6.14 20.62 -12.28
N PRO A 176 6.23 21.59 -13.22
CA PRO A 176 5.56 22.88 -13.11
C PRO A 176 4.03 22.81 -13.20
N ASP A 177 3.47 21.66 -13.56
CA ASP A 177 2.02 21.42 -13.66
C ASP A 177 1.43 20.79 -12.38
N VAL A 178 2.23 20.59 -11.35
CA VAL A 178 1.81 20.15 -10.01
C VAL A 178 1.76 21.38 -9.10
N SER A 179 0.61 22.07 -9.09
CA SER A 179 0.35 23.26 -8.26
C SER A 179 -1.02 23.17 -7.59
#